data_a7afe12771b7a8a0ea91fdb7cf9473e3
#
_entry.id   a7afe12771b7a8a0ea91fdb7cf9473e3
#
_cell.length_a   1.000
_cell.length_b   1.000
_cell.length_c   1.000
_cell.angle_alpha   90.00
_cell.angle_beta   90.00
_cell.angle_gamma   90.00
#
_symmetry.space_group_name_H-M   'P 1'
#
loop_
_entity.id
_entity.type
_entity.pdbx_description
1 polymer ?
#
loop_
_entity_poly.entity_id
_entity_poly.type
_entity_poly.pdbx_seq_one_letter_code
_entity_poly.pdbx_strand_id
1 'polypeptide(L)'
;MSDAGSRMTTPDRFDIRAPDFWSRPALDRELRRVYDICNGCRRCLALCPSFKDLMTSLDHEDVDGDAEALPAGDLRRVVDLCYQCKLCYNHCPYTPPHRWAVDFPRVMLRARAVQTREAGGLTLQDRALGNTELVGKLGSATASLSNWANSFRPHRVLVEKLLGIDRARNVPAFARPRFSRWFAHEPAPGPASTAPTGRVALFATCQVEYHTPATGRAAVRVLRRNGVDVSRPPQQCCGMPYLDGGGVEEARRQIDDNVRSLGAAVRDGRQIVVPGPTCSYMMKQEWPWLATDRETARVVAERTRDLFEYLAGLHAEGRLDTTFPVNPGRVAYQLPCHLRAQNMGTKSADVLRLTGADVTVIERCSAVDGTWGFKREYYELSMKVAEPLFREVREARPDRVATDCPLAGLQLAQGTGTAPRHPIQILAEAYGLPAD
;
A
#
# COMPACT_ATOMS: atom_id res chain seq x y z
N MET A 1 -7.72 25.43 -3.01
CA MET A 1 -8.42 24.19 -2.60
C MET A 1 -8.78 23.47 -3.89
N SER A 2 -7.88 22.65 -4.42
CA SER A 2 -8.14 21.82 -5.60
C SER A 2 -8.78 20.52 -5.11
N ASP A 3 -10.02 20.33 -5.51
CA ASP A 3 -10.75 19.09 -5.39
C ASP A 3 -9.90 17.99 -6.00
N ALA A 4 -9.28 17.18 -5.16
CA ALA A 4 -8.49 16.03 -5.60
C ALA A 4 -9.48 15.04 -6.20
N GLY A 5 -9.67 15.13 -7.50
CA GLY A 5 -10.66 14.43 -8.30
C GLY A 5 -10.73 12.96 -7.91
N SER A 6 -11.74 12.63 -7.13
CA SER A 6 -12.05 11.26 -6.73
C SER A 6 -12.20 10.41 -8.00
N ARG A 7 -11.51 9.25 -8.05
CA ARG A 7 -11.75 8.22 -9.06
C ARG A 7 -13.21 7.71 -9.09
N MET A 8 -14.08 8.25 -8.20
CA MET A 8 -15.50 7.87 -8.09
C MET A 8 -16.33 8.09 -9.37
N THR A 9 -15.81 8.85 -10.34
CA THR A 9 -16.47 9.06 -11.65
C THR A 9 -16.03 8.04 -12.72
N THR A 10 -15.39 6.94 -12.31
CA THR A 10 -14.95 5.91 -13.27
C THR A 10 -16.19 5.25 -13.94
N PRO A 11 -16.19 5.10 -15.26
CA PRO A 11 -17.32 4.54 -16.01
C PRO A 11 -17.77 3.15 -15.52
N ASP A 12 -19.03 2.78 -15.78
CA ASP A 12 -19.68 1.50 -15.40
C ASP A 12 -18.89 0.23 -15.78
N ARG A 13 -17.97 0.33 -16.73
CA ARG A 13 -17.07 -0.77 -17.17
C ARG A 13 -16.21 -1.39 -16.08
N PHE A 14 -16.09 -0.72 -14.93
CA PHE A 14 -15.39 -1.24 -13.74
C PHE A 14 -16.32 -1.60 -12.60
N ASP A 15 -17.65 -1.54 -12.80
CA ASP A 15 -18.57 -1.99 -11.77
C ASP A 15 -18.56 -3.53 -11.66
N ILE A 16 -18.05 -4.03 -10.55
CA ILE A 16 -17.99 -5.48 -10.25
C ILE A 16 -19.37 -6.16 -10.22
N ARG A 17 -20.45 -5.38 -10.15
CA ARG A 17 -21.85 -5.87 -10.19
C ARG A 17 -22.36 -6.01 -11.62
N ALA A 18 -21.74 -5.33 -12.58
CA ALA A 18 -22.11 -5.41 -13.97
C ALA A 18 -21.63 -6.74 -14.58
N PRO A 19 -22.49 -7.47 -15.33
CA PRO A 19 -22.07 -8.70 -16.01
C PRO A 19 -20.87 -8.49 -16.93
N ASP A 20 -20.80 -7.34 -17.60
CA ASP A 20 -19.71 -6.99 -18.52
C ASP A 20 -18.34 -6.91 -17.84
N PHE A 21 -18.29 -6.58 -16.53
CA PHE A 21 -17.05 -6.60 -15.78
C PHE A 21 -16.36 -7.97 -15.88
N TRP A 22 -17.14 -9.05 -15.81
CA TRP A 22 -16.67 -10.43 -15.80
C TRP A 22 -16.58 -11.07 -17.19
N SER A 23 -17.00 -10.35 -18.22
CA SER A 23 -17.00 -10.85 -19.60
C SER A 23 -15.59 -10.78 -20.19
N ARG A 24 -15.01 -11.93 -20.59
CA ARG A 24 -13.71 -12.01 -21.26
C ARG A 24 -13.68 -11.17 -22.56
N PRO A 25 -14.67 -11.28 -23.47
CA PRO A 25 -14.68 -10.44 -24.67
C PRO A 25 -14.75 -8.93 -24.38
N ALA A 26 -15.50 -8.52 -23.35
CA ALA A 26 -15.57 -7.11 -22.96
C ALA A 26 -14.26 -6.62 -22.34
N LEU A 27 -13.57 -7.47 -21.56
CA LEU A 27 -12.24 -7.19 -21.02
C LEU A 27 -11.21 -7.06 -22.15
N ASP A 28 -11.18 -8.02 -23.10
CA ASP A 28 -10.18 -8.01 -24.18
C ASP A 28 -10.33 -6.77 -25.06
N ARG A 29 -11.55 -6.34 -25.37
CA ARG A 29 -11.81 -5.06 -26.06
C ARG A 29 -11.27 -3.87 -25.26
N GLU A 30 -11.46 -3.84 -23.94
CA GLU A 30 -10.97 -2.73 -23.11
C GLU A 30 -9.45 -2.74 -22.98
N LEU A 31 -8.80 -3.91 -22.85
CA LEU A 31 -7.36 -4.04 -22.88
C LEU A 31 -6.77 -3.48 -24.17
N ARG A 32 -7.28 -3.93 -25.32
CA ARG A 32 -6.80 -3.49 -26.65
C ARG A 32 -7.01 -2.01 -26.86
N ARG A 33 -8.19 -1.48 -26.49
CA ARG A 33 -8.49 -0.04 -26.54
C ARG A 33 -7.49 0.79 -25.72
N VAL A 34 -7.17 0.33 -24.50
CA VAL A 34 -6.24 1.05 -23.62
C VAL A 34 -4.80 0.91 -24.14
N TYR A 35 -4.42 -0.27 -24.66
CA TYR A 35 -3.08 -0.51 -25.20
C TYR A 35 -2.82 0.30 -26.46
N ASP A 36 -3.81 0.45 -27.34
CA ASP A 36 -3.75 1.31 -28.51
C ASP A 36 -3.49 2.78 -28.14
N ILE A 37 -4.25 3.31 -27.16
CA ILE A 37 -4.02 4.67 -26.62
C ILE A 37 -2.61 4.79 -26.02
N CYS A 38 -2.15 3.76 -25.29
CA CYS A 38 -0.81 3.75 -24.71
C CYS A 38 0.28 3.68 -25.78
N ASN A 39 0.07 2.96 -26.89
CA ASN A 39 0.97 2.91 -28.04
C ASN A 39 1.17 4.29 -28.66
N GLY A 40 0.08 5.01 -28.93
CA GLY A 40 0.16 6.37 -29.47
C GLY A 40 0.82 7.39 -28.54
N CYS A 41 0.82 7.14 -27.22
CA CYS A 41 1.33 8.07 -26.21
C CYS A 41 2.75 7.75 -25.71
N ARG A 42 3.05 6.49 -25.40
CA ARG A 42 4.33 5.93 -24.89
C ARG A 42 4.94 6.60 -23.64
N ARG A 43 4.25 7.56 -23.03
CA ARG A 43 4.75 8.34 -21.88
C ARG A 43 5.16 7.49 -20.67
N CYS A 44 4.55 6.32 -20.50
CA CYS A 44 4.79 5.43 -19.36
C CYS A 44 5.87 4.37 -19.61
N LEU A 45 6.54 4.34 -20.75
CA LEU A 45 7.54 3.32 -21.14
C LEU A 45 8.59 3.07 -20.04
N ALA A 46 9.09 4.13 -19.40
CA ALA A 46 10.13 4.04 -18.38
C ALA A 46 9.59 3.79 -16.96
N LEU A 47 8.26 3.70 -16.75
CA LEU A 47 7.69 3.59 -15.40
C LEU A 47 7.85 2.21 -14.79
N CYS A 48 7.63 1.15 -15.56
CA CYS A 48 7.66 -0.21 -15.01
C CYS A 48 7.83 -1.29 -16.10
N PRO A 49 8.14 -2.53 -15.71
CA PRO A 49 8.28 -3.67 -16.64
C PRO A 49 7.04 -3.92 -17.50
N SER A 50 5.83 -3.74 -16.96
CA SER A 50 4.58 -3.95 -17.69
C SER A 50 4.46 -3.07 -18.94
N PHE A 51 4.79 -1.77 -18.82
CA PHE A 51 4.79 -0.88 -19.99
C PHE A 51 5.93 -1.17 -20.96
N LYS A 52 7.09 -1.53 -20.45
CA LYS A 52 8.22 -1.92 -21.31
C LYS A 52 7.85 -3.15 -22.14
N ASP A 53 7.26 -4.15 -21.53
CA ASP A 53 6.81 -5.36 -22.21
C ASP A 53 5.71 -5.07 -23.23
N LEU A 54 4.70 -4.26 -22.85
CA LEU A 54 3.64 -3.84 -23.76
C LEU A 54 4.20 -3.17 -25.04
N MET A 55 5.13 -2.23 -24.88
CA MET A 55 5.71 -1.53 -26.04
C MET A 55 6.58 -2.46 -26.88
N THR A 56 7.34 -3.36 -26.25
CA THR A 56 8.12 -4.38 -26.98
C THR A 56 7.20 -5.31 -27.79
N SER A 57 6.05 -5.72 -27.25
CA SER A 57 5.09 -6.55 -27.97
C SER A 57 4.40 -5.79 -29.11
N LEU A 58 4.08 -4.51 -28.91
CA LEU A 58 3.50 -3.66 -29.97
C LEU A 58 4.48 -3.35 -31.10
N ASP A 59 5.77 -3.21 -30.79
CA ASP A 59 6.83 -2.94 -31.78
C ASP A 59 7.31 -4.22 -32.49
N HIS A 60 6.74 -5.39 -32.21
CA HIS A 60 7.08 -6.64 -32.89
C HIS A 60 6.58 -6.60 -34.35
N GLU A 61 7.35 -7.14 -35.29
CA GLU A 61 7.05 -7.09 -36.74
C GLU A 61 5.67 -7.67 -37.09
N ASP A 62 5.23 -8.73 -36.40
CA ASP A 62 3.92 -9.35 -36.63
C ASP A 62 2.74 -8.53 -36.08
N VAL A 63 2.99 -7.56 -35.20
CA VAL A 63 1.97 -6.70 -34.58
C VAL A 63 1.96 -5.30 -35.19
N ASP A 64 3.13 -4.78 -35.56
CA ASP A 64 3.32 -3.50 -36.25
C ASP A 64 2.48 -2.34 -35.65
N GLY A 65 2.43 -2.27 -34.35
CA GLY A 65 1.70 -1.23 -33.61
C GLY A 65 0.18 -1.46 -33.50
N ASP A 66 -0.36 -2.50 -34.11
CA ASP A 66 -1.80 -2.80 -34.01
C ASP A 66 -2.14 -3.56 -32.77
N ALA A 67 -2.78 -2.88 -31.79
CA ALA A 67 -3.21 -3.51 -30.54
C ALA A 67 -4.23 -4.65 -30.75
N GLU A 68 -4.96 -4.68 -31.87
CA GLU A 68 -5.87 -5.78 -32.21
C GLU A 68 -5.13 -7.05 -32.61
N ALA A 69 -3.91 -6.93 -33.12
CA ALA A 69 -3.07 -8.06 -33.49
C ALA A 69 -2.32 -8.70 -32.31
N LEU A 70 -2.31 -8.06 -31.11
CA LEU A 70 -1.60 -8.60 -29.94
C LEU A 70 -2.09 -10.00 -29.58
N PRO A 71 -1.18 -10.99 -29.45
CA PRO A 71 -1.53 -12.33 -28.99
C PRO A 71 -2.09 -12.33 -27.56
N ALA A 72 -3.00 -13.26 -27.24
CA ALA A 72 -3.58 -13.39 -25.90
C ALA A 72 -2.51 -13.62 -24.81
N GLY A 73 -1.40 -14.27 -25.14
CA GLY A 73 -0.25 -14.47 -24.26
C GLY A 73 0.42 -13.16 -23.84
N ASP A 74 0.54 -12.21 -24.77
CA ASP A 74 1.14 -10.91 -24.53
C ASP A 74 0.21 -10.02 -23.70
N LEU A 75 -1.10 -10.03 -23.99
CA LEU A 75 -2.09 -9.35 -23.15
C LEU A 75 -1.98 -9.81 -21.69
N ARG A 76 -1.85 -11.12 -21.49
CA ARG A 76 -1.70 -11.72 -20.15
C ARG A 76 -0.39 -11.32 -19.49
N ARG A 77 0.73 -11.38 -20.20
CA ARG A 77 2.07 -11.06 -19.67
C ARG A 77 2.15 -9.62 -19.18
N VAL A 78 1.57 -8.66 -19.91
CA VAL A 78 1.47 -7.25 -19.49
C VAL A 78 0.70 -7.12 -18.16
N VAL A 79 -0.40 -7.87 -18.00
CA VAL A 79 -1.18 -7.90 -16.75
C VAL A 79 -0.36 -8.49 -15.60
N ASP A 80 0.34 -9.59 -15.84
CA ASP A 80 1.14 -10.30 -14.82
C ASP A 80 2.34 -9.48 -14.34
N LEU A 81 2.94 -8.67 -15.22
CA LEU A 81 4.04 -7.76 -14.89
C LEU A 81 3.60 -6.47 -14.17
N CYS A 82 2.31 -6.16 -14.14
CA CYS A 82 1.80 -4.97 -13.45
C CYS A 82 1.76 -5.21 -11.94
N TYR A 83 2.61 -4.56 -11.18
CA TYR A 83 2.63 -4.66 -9.72
C TYR A 83 1.82 -3.56 -9.00
N GLN A 84 0.81 -3.01 -9.66
CA GLN A 84 -0.26 -2.17 -9.07
C GLN A 84 0.19 -0.92 -8.30
N CYS A 85 1.34 -0.31 -8.63
CA CYS A 85 1.84 0.91 -7.95
C CYS A 85 0.96 2.16 -8.19
N LYS A 86 0.03 2.10 -9.13
CA LYS A 86 -0.96 3.15 -9.51
C LYS A 86 -0.36 4.44 -10.10
N LEU A 87 0.96 4.57 -10.18
CA LEU A 87 1.61 5.83 -10.64
C LEU A 87 1.29 6.19 -12.08
N CYS A 88 1.06 5.20 -12.94
CA CYS A 88 0.66 5.43 -14.32
C CYS A 88 -0.68 6.18 -14.43
N TYR A 89 -1.58 6.09 -13.44
CA TYR A 89 -2.81 6.85 -13.43
C TYR A 89 -2.55 8.35 -13.31
N ASN A 90 -1.72 8.76 -12.35
CA ASN A 90 -1.39 10.18 -12.14
C ASN A 90 -0.52 10.75 -13.26
N HIS A 91 0.24 9.88 -13.93
CA HIS A 91 1.11 10.27 -15.05
C HIS A 91 0.36 10.40 -16.38
N CYS A 92 -0.82 9.79 -16.48
CA CYS A 92 -1.61 9.70 -17.71
C CYS A 92 -2.43 10.97 -17.94
N PRO A 93 -2.29 11.64 -19.11
CA PRO A 93 -3.12 12.80 -19.43
C PRO A 93 -4.55 12.42 -19.85
N TYR A 94 -4.83 11.14 -20.04
CA TYR A 94 -6.08 10.62 -20.58
C TYR A 94 -6.99 9.98 -19.51
N THR A 95 -6.68 10.16 -18.24
CA THR A 95 -7.56 9.73 -17.14
C THR A 95 -8.82 10.59 -17.07
N PRO A 96 -9.93 10.14 -16.46
CA PRO A 96 -11.10 10.98 -16.24
C PRO A 96 -10.72 12.37 -15.66
N PRO A 97 -11.34 13.46 -16.12
CA PRO A 97 -12.53 13.54 -16.99
C PRO A 97 -12.23 13.52 -18.52
N HIS A 98 -11.04 13.16 -18.94
CA HIS A 98 -10.73 13.06 -20.37
C HIS A 98 -11.67 12.05 -21.08
N ARG A 99 -12.10 12.34 -22.31
CA ARG A 99 -13.06 11.51 -23.07
C ARG A 99 -12.65 10.03 -23.22
N TRP A 100 -11.36 9.74 -23.23
CA TRP A 100 -10.85 8.36 -23.31
C TRP A 100 -10.93 7.63 -21.98
N ALA A 101 -11.01 8.33 -20.86
CA ALA A 101 -11.19 7.80 -19.51
C ALA A 101 -10.32 6.58 -19.22
N VAL A 102 -9.02 6.68 -19.49
CA VAL A 102 -8.05 5.60 -19.29
C VAL A 102 -7.82 5.39 -17.79
N ASP A 103 -8.04 4.18 -17.31
CA ASP A 103 -7.64 3.75 -15.97
C ASP A 103 -6.88 2.41 -16.05
N PHE A 104 -5.62 2.50 -16.47
CA PHE A 104 -4.76 1.33 -16.66
C PHE A 104 -4.70 0.44 -15.39
N PRO A 105 -4.47 0.96 -14.17
CA PRO A 105 -4.43 0.12 -12.98
C PRO A 105 -5.72 -0.68 -12.74
N ARG A 106 -6.90 -0.09 -12.96
CA ARG A 106 -8.17 -0.80 -12.79
C ARG A 106 -8.43 -1.82 -13.90
N VAL A 107 -8.01 -1.54 -15.13
CA VAL A 107 -8.06 -2.55 -16.21
C VAL A 107 -7.21 -3.77 -15.83
N MET A 108 -6.01 -3.56 -15.26
CA MET A 108 -5.16 -4.66 -14.79
C MET A 108 -5.78 -5.45 -13.62
N LEU A 109 -6.41 -4.76 -12.66
CA LEU A 109 -7.15 -5.43 -11.57
C LEU A 109 -8.34 -6.23 -12.10
N ARG A 110 -9.11 -5.65 -13.03
CA ARG A 110 -10.21 -6.35 -13.69
C ARG A 110 -9.72 -7.60 -14.43
N ALA A 111 -8.61 -7.47 -15.17
CA ALA A 111 -8.03 -8.60 -15.89
C ALA A 111 -7.64 -9.76 -14.95
N ARG A 112 -6.98 -9.46 -13.83
CA ARG A 112 -6.67 -10.46 -12.81
C ARG A 112 -7.91 -11.08 -12.19
N ALA A 113 -8.94 -10.28 -11.87
CA ALA A 113 -10.19 -10.78 -11.32
C ALA A 113 -10.88 -11.76 -12.28
N VAL A 114 -10.94 -11.43 -13.58
CA VAL A 114 -11.52 -12.31 -14.61
C VAL A 114 -10.70 -13.59 -14.75
N GLN A 115 -9.35 -13.47 -14.85
CA GLN A 115 -8.45 -14.63 -14.93
C GLN A 115 -8.60 -15.57 -13.73
N THR A 116 -8.67 -15.02 -12.51
CA THR A 116 -8.86 -15.78 -11.28
C THR A 116 -10.21 -16.50 -11.28
N ARG A 117 -11.27 -15.84 -11.73
CA ARG A 117 -12.61 -16.45 -11.83
C ARG A 117 -12.63 -17.61 -12.84
N GLU A 118 -12.02 -17.42 -14.02
CA GLU A 118 -11.90 -18.45 -15.05
C GLU A 118 -11.07 -19.66 -14.62
N ALA A 119 -10.05 -19.42 -13.78
CA ALA A 119 -9.25 -20.48 -13.18
C ALA A 119 -9.93 -21.20 -12.01
N GLY A 120 -11.19 -20.84 -11.68
CA GLY A 120 -11.95 -21.46 -10.58
C GLY A 120 -11.58 -20.92 -9.19
N GLY A 121 -10.85 -19.83 -9.10
CA GLY A 121 -10.50 -19.12 -7.85
C GLY A 121 -9.02 -18.82 -7.69
N LEU A 122 -8.68 -18.28 -6.53
CA LEU A 122 -7.30 -17.91 -6.19
C LEU A 122 -6.37 -19.14 -6.14
N THR A 123 -5.14 -18.96 -6.62
CA THR A 123 -4.05 -19.94 -6.44
C THR A 123 -3.73 -20.15 -4.96
N LEU A 124 -3.06 -21.24 -4.62
CA LEU A 124 -2.55 -21.46 -3.24
C LEU A 124 -1.60 -20.34 -2.81
N GLN A 125 -0.76 -19.86 -3.73
CA GLN A 125 0.14 -18.74 -3.51
C GLN A 125 -0.63 -17.46 -3.14
N ASP A 126 -1.64 -17.08 -3.95
CA ASP A 126 -2.42 -15.86 -3.72
C ASP A 126 -3.30 -15.97 -2.48
N ARG A 127 -3.81 -17.17 -2.16
CA ARG A 127 -4.53 -17.41 -0.89
C ARG A 127 -3.62 -17.25 0.32
N ALA A 128 -2.40 -17.79 0.27
CA ALA A 128 -1.44 -17.69 1.37
C ALA A 128 -0.98 -16.24 1.58
N LEU A 129 -0.68 -15.52 0.50
CA LEU A 129 -0.25 -14.12 0.55
C LEU A 129 -1.42 -13.16 0.90
N GLY A 130 -2.65 -13.49 0.48
CA GLY A 130 -3.84 -12.70 0.71
C GLY A 130 -4.41 -12.84 2.13
N ASN A 131 -4.31 -14.03 2.74
CA ASN A 131 -4.89 -14.29 4.06
C ASN A 131 -3.99 -13.81 5.21
N THR A 132 -3.70 -12.52 5.22
CA THR A 132 -2.82 -11.89 6.21
C THR A 132 -3.33 -12.03 7.65
N GLU A 133 -4.67 -12.17 7.83
CA GLU A 133 -5.27 -12.37 9.15
C GLU A 133 -4.95 -13.73 9.75
N LEU A 134 -5.15 -14.82 9.01
CA LEU A 134 -4.88 -16.17 9.47
C LEU A 134 -3.38 -16.37 9.68
N VAL A 135 -2.59 -16.00 8.66
CA VAL A 135 -1.13 -16.11 8.69
C VAL A 135 -0.55 -15.29 9.85
N GLY A 136 -1.04 -14.05 10.01
CA GLY A 136 -0.61 -13.16 11.09
C GLY A 136 -0.98 -13.67 12.48
N LYS A 137 -2.21 -14.18 12.67
CA LYS A 137 -2.67 -14.74 13.96
C LYS A 137 -1.84 -15.97 14.35
N LEU A 138 -1.69 -16.93 13.43
CA LEU A 138 -0.92 -18.16 13.69
C LEU A 138 0.57 -17.84 13.89
N GLY A 139 1.16 -17.04 12.98
CA GLY A 139 2.55 -16.67 13.05
C GLY A 139 2.91 -15.90 14.33
N SER A 140 2.05 -14.96 14.78
CA SER A 140 2.27 -14.23 16.04
C SER A 140 2.04 -15.10 17.29
N ALA A 141 1.12 -16.07 17.24
CA ALA A 141 0.92 -17.00 18.36
C ALA A 141 2.18 -17.83 18.62
N THR A 142 2.88 -18.22 17.55
CA THR A 142 4.10 -19.03 17.56
C THR A 142 5.33 -18.24 17.09
N ALA A 143 5.43 -16.94 17.42
CA ALA A 143 6.37 -16.01 16.81
C ALA A 143 7.84 -16.49 16.83
N SER A 144 8.33 -17.01 17.96
CA SER A 144 9.70 -17.50 18.06
C SER A 144 9.98 -18.68 17.09
N LEU A 145 9.05 -19.63 17.03
CA LEU A 145 9.16 -20.79 16.12
C LEU A 145 9.00 -20.37 14.65
N SER A 146 7.98 -19.53 14.36
CA SER A 146 7.71 -19.05 13.00
C SER A 146 8.87 -18.23 12.45
N ASN A 147 9.46 -17.36 13.25
CA ASN A 147 10.61 -16.54 12.84
C ASN A 147 11.87 -17.38 12.66
N TRP A 148 12.10 -18.35 13.54
CA TRP A 148 13.17 -19.33 13.35
C TRP A 148 12.98 -20.13 12.06
N ALA A 149 11.79 -20.66 11.81
CA ALA A 149 11.48 -21.39 10.58
C ALA A 149 11.71 -20.54 9.33
N ASN A 150 11.34 -19.26 9.36
CA ASN A 150 11.57 -18.32 8.27
C ASN A 150 13.06 -18.00 8.01
N SER A 151 13.94 -18.21 8.99
CA SER A 151 15.40 -18.11 8.82
C SER A 151 16.05 -19.43 8.40
N PHE A 152 15.35 -20.57 8.52
CA PHE A 152 15.88 -21.90 8.25
C PHE A 152 15.76 -22.27 6.77
N ARG A 153 16.91 -22.39 6.09
CA ARG A 153 16.98 -22.61 4.64
C ARG A 153 16.10 -23.76 4.11
N PRO A 154 16.10 -25.00 4.69
CA PRO A 154 15.25 -26.08 4.21
C PRO A 154 13.76 -25.75 4.25
N HIS A 155 13.29 -25.05 5.30
CA HIS A 155 11.91 -24.56 5.36
C HIS A 155 11.62 -23.55 4.24
N ARG A 156 12.54 -22.62 3.97
CA ARG A 156 12.40 -21.64 2.88
C ARG A 156 12.29 -22.33 1.50
N VAL A 157 13.08 -23.36 1.27
CA VAL A 157 12.99 -24.18 0.04
C VAL A 157 11.63 -24.87 -0.07
N LEU A 158 11.11 -25.40 1.05
CA LEU A 158 9.79 -26.03 1.07
C LEU A 158 8.68 -25.03 0.76
N VAL A 159 8.70 -23.86 1.40
CA VAL A 159 7.75 -22.74 1.16
C VAL A 159 7.79 -22.29 -0.30
N GLU A 160 8.97 -22.18 -0.89
CA GLU A 160 9.10 -21.85 -2.32
C GLU A 160 8.49 -22.92 -3.23
N LYS A 161 8.75 -24.20 -2.96
CA LYS A 161 8.18 -25.29 -3.75
C LYS A 161 6.66 -25.41 -3.64
N LEU A 162 6.10 -25.18 -2.46
CA LEU A 162 4.68 -25.36 -2.19
C LEU A 162 3.87 -24.09 -2.50
N LEU A 163 4.40 -22.92 -2.17
CA LEU A 163 3.68 -21.64 -2.24
C LEU A 163 4.26 -20.66 -3.27
N GLY A 164 5.35 -21.02 -3.95
CA GLY A 164 5.98 -20.16 -4.95
C GLY A 164 6.53 -18.83 -4.37
N ILE A 165 6.75 -18.76 -3.05
CA ILE A 165 7.37 -17.60 -2.41
C ILE A 165 8.87 -17.77 -2.46
N ASP A 166 9.58 -16.85 -3.10
CA ASP A 166 11.02 -16.97 -3.31
C ASP A 166 11.79 -17.17 -1.99
N ARG A 167 12.70 -18.15 -1.98
CA ARG A 167 13.49 -18.51 -0.78
C ARG A 167 14.44 -17.41 -0.32
N ALA A 168 14.92 -16.57 -1.24
CA ALA A 168 15.85 -15.49 -0.94
C ALA A 168 15.11 -14.21 -0.47
N ARG A 169 13.78 -14.12 -0.67
CA ARG A 169 12.99 -12.96 -0.28
C ARG A 169 12.93 -12.81 1.24
N ASN A 170 13.30 -11.63 1.76
CA ASN A 170 13.02 -11.28 3.13
C ASN A 170 11.51 -11.29 3.39
N VAL A 171 11.09 -12.01 4.42
CA VAL A 171 9.69 -12.02 4.88
C VAL A 171 9.59 -11.27 6.21
N PRO A 172 8.46 -10.61 6.49
CA PRO A 172 8.32 -9.88 7.73
C PRO A 172 8.31 -10.84 8.93
N ALA A 173 9.05 -10.48 9.97
CA ALA A 173 9.03 -11.24 11.22
C ALA A 173 7.69 -11.04 11.94
N PHE A 174 7.18 -12.10 12.57
CA PHE A 174 5.99 -12.02 13.42
C PHE A 174 6.34 -11.43 14.79
N ALA A 175 5.49 -10.51 15.25
CA ALA A 175 5.67 -9.85 16.55
C ALA A 175 4.80 -10.47 17.64
N ARG A 176 5.33 -10.44 18.87
CA ARG A 176 4.60 -10.79 20.09
C ARG A 176 5.07 -9.89 21.24
N PRO A 177 4.14 -9.18 21.93
CA PRO A 177 2.70 -9.17 21.70
C PRO A 177 2.31 -8.45 20.39
N ARG A 178 1.11 -8.80 19.86
CA ARG A 178 0.50 -8.07 18.74
C ARG A 178 0.12 -6.66 19.18
N PHE A 179 -0.03 -5.74 18.22
CA PHE A 179 -0.39 -4.34 18.50
C PHE A 179 -1.73 -4.24 19.27
N SER A 180 -2.76 -4.98 18.87
CA SER A 180 -4.08 -4.96 19.53
C SER A 180 -4.00 -5.33 21.00
N ARG A 181 -3.16 -6.32 21.35
CA ARG A 181 -2.97 -6.73 22.75
C ARG A 181 -2.27 -5.64 23.54
N TRP A 182 -1.25 -5.00 22.99
CA TRP A 182 -0.60 -3.86 23.63
C TRP A 182 -1.59 -2.72 23.83
N PHE A 183 -2.34 -2.33 22.77
CA PHE A 183 -3.29 -1.22 22.82
C PHE A 183 -4.37 -1.40 23.89
N ALA A 184 -4.85 -2.65 24.11
CA ALA A 184 -5.85 -2.96 25.12
C ALA A 184 -5.34 -2.78 26.57
N HIS A 185 -4.01 -2.81 26.77
CA HIS A 185 -3.38 -2.65 28.10
C HIS A 185 -2.70 -1.29 28.26
N GLU A 186 -2.64 -0.50 27.18
CA GLU A 186 -2.07 0.85 27.24
C GLU A 186 -3.04 1.77 27.99
N PRO A 187 -2.59 2.43 29.06
CA PRO A 187 -3.45 3.32 29.84
C PRO A 187 -4.12 4.36 28.94
N ALA A 188 -5.43 4.56 29.10
CA ALA A 188 -6.08 5.71 28.53
C ALA A 188 -5.38 6.98 29.05
N PRO A 189 -5.24 8.04 28.25
CA PRO A 189 -4.80 9.31 28.78
C PRO A 189 -5.71 9.67 29.95
N GLY A 190 -5.11 10.13 31.05
CA GLY A 190 -5.89 10.64 32.20
C GLY A 190 -6.88 11.69 31.70
N PRO A 191 -7.91 12.03 32.50
CA PRO A 191 -8.89 13.03 32.11
C PRO A 191 -8.17 14.32 31.71
N ALA A 192 -8.21 14.61 30.40
CA ALA A 192 -7.64 15.85 29.91
C ALA A 192 -8.42 17.00 30.52
N SER A 193 -7.74 17.96 31.16
CA SER A 193 -8.34 19.17 31.68
C SER A 193 -8.92 20.07 30.59
N THR A 194 -8.70 19.74 29.34
CA THR A 194 -9.13 20.47 28.13
C THR A 194 -9.74 19.50 27.11
N ALA A 195 -10.64 20.02 26.25
CA ALA A 195 -11.18 19.24 25.14
C ALA A 195 -10.06 18.70 24.25
N PRO A 196 -10.19 17.45 23.72
CA PRO A 196 -9.16 16.86 22.88
C PRO A 196 -8.95 17.67 21.61
N THR A 197 -7.68 17.79 21.21
CA THR A 197 -7.27 18.45 19.96
C THR A 197 -7.91 17.79 18.72
N GLY A 198 -8.21 16.49 18.78
CA GLY A 198 -8.89 15.73 17.74
C GLY A 198 -9.31 14.36 18.26
N ARG A 199 -10.19 13.69 17.51
CA ARG A 199 -10.66 12.34 17.81
C ARG A 199 -10.42 11.45 16.60
N VAL A 200 -9.65 10.37 16.77
CA VAL A 200 -9.31 9.47 15.67
C VAL A 200 -9.63 8.01 15.97
N ALA A 201 -9.95 7.27 14.92
CA ALA A 201 -9.97 5.82 14.89
C ALA A 201 -8.71 5.36 14.14
N LEU A 202 -7.78 4.72 14.84
CA LEU A 202 -6.55 4.21 14.24
C LEU A 202 -6.83 2.90 13.51
N PHE A 203 -6.65 2.90 12.19
CA PHE A 203 -6.64 1.68 11.38
C PHE A 203 -5.23 1.09 11.38
N ALA A 204 -4.98 0.22 12.35
CA ALA A 204 -3.67 -0.38 12.58
C ALA A 204 -3.36 -1.50 11.59
N THR A 205 -3.27 -1.26 10.34
CA THR A 205 -2.95 -2.19 9.26
C THR A 205 -2.47 -3.61 9.68
N CYS A 206 -2.61 -4.63 8.85
CA CYS A 206 -2.12 -5.98 9.18
C CYS A 206 -0.60 -6.00 9.49
N GLN A 207 0.16 -5.10 8.87
CA GLN A 207 1.60 -4.98 9.15
C GLN A 207 1.87 -4.49 10.58
N VAL A 208 1.18 -3.46 11.03
CA VAL A 208 1.30 -2.95 12.40
C VAL A 208 0.78 -3.99 13.40
N GLU A 209 -0.33 -4.66 13.08
CA GLU A 209 -0.93 -5.64 13.99
C GLU A 209 0.00 -6.84 14.25
N TYR A 210 0.65 -7.39 13.22
CA TYR A 210 1.33 -8.67 13.30
C TYR A 210 2.85 -8.61 13.17
N HIS A 211 3.41 -7.54 12.58
CA HIS A 211 4.83 -7.50 12.22
C HIS A 211 5.59 -6.31 12.80
N THR A 212 4.99 -5.11 12.79
CA THR A 212 5.64 -3.88 13.25
C THR A 212 4.82 -3.13 14.29
N PRO A 213 4.46 -3.74 15.45
CA PRO A 213 3.66 -3.07 16.48
C PRO A 213 4.33 -1.81 17.04
N ALA A 214 5.66 -1.69 16.94
CA ALA A 214 6.40 -0.48 17.28
C ALA A 214 5.91 0.75 16.50
N THR A 215 5.61 0.61 15.20
CA THR A 215 5.01 1.69 14.40
C THR A 215 3.67 2.15 14.96
N GLY A 216 2.82 1.21 15.35
CA GLY A 216 1.51 1.53 15.95
C GLY A 216 1.65 2.20 17.33
N ARG A 217 2.57 1.70 18.16
CA ARG A 217 2.87 2.31 19.47
C ARG A 217 3.36 3.73 19.32
N ALA A 218 4.32 3.97 18.43
CA ALA A 218 4.82 5.30 18.12
C ALA A 218 3.68 6.23 17.62
N ALA A 219 2.82 5.74 16.72
CA ALA A 219 1.68 6.51 16.23
C ALA A 219 0.72 6.93 17.35
N VAL A 220 0.36 6.00 18.25
CA VAL A 220 -0.51 6.31 19.41
C VAL A 220 0.15 7.33 20.33
N ARG A 221 1.43 7.14 20.66
CA ARG A 221 2.17 8.03 21.56
C ARG A 221 2.29 9.45 20.98
N VAL A 222 2.63 9.57 19.70
CA VAL A 222 2.74 10.87 19.02
C VAL A 222 1.37 11.56 18.92
N LEU A 223 0.32 10.84 18.56
CA LEU A 223 -1.05 11.40 18.49
C LEU A 223 -1.50 11.89 19.87
N ARG A 224 -1.31 11.10 20.91
CA ARG A 224 -1.66 11.46 22.30
C ARG A 224 -0.82 12.63 22.83
N ARG A 225 0.48 12.71 22.49
CA ARG A 225 1.35 13.85 22.81
C ARG A 225 0.76 15.16 22.25
N ASN A 226 0.10 15.08 21.11
CA ASN A 226 -0.57 16.21 20.47
C ASN A 226 -2.04 16.36 20.89
N GLY A 227 -2.47 15.78 22.02
CA GLY A 227 -3.81 15.91 22.56
C GLY A 227 -4.91 15.17 21.79
N VAL A 228 -4.56 14.25 20.91
CA VAL A 228 -5.53 13.51 20.08
C VAL A 228 -6.05 12.29 20.85
N ASP A 229 -7.38 12.16 20.94
CA ASP A 229 -8.05 10.97 21.46
C ASP A 229 -8.01 9.85 20.41
N VAL A 230 -7.37 8.72 20.74
CA VAL A 230 -7.14 7.59 19.83
C VAL A 230 -7.95 6.39 20.26
N SER A 231 -8.84 5.93 19.41
CA SER A 231 -9.54 4.65 19.53
C SER A 231 -9.03 3.64 18.50
N ARG A 232 -9.26 2.35 18.75
CA ARG A 232 -8.98 1.25 17.82
C ARG A 232 -10.24 0.39 17.67
N PRO A 233 -11.12 0.67 16.67
CA PRO A 233 -12.26 -0.19 16.39
C PRO A 233 -11.83 -1.59 15.96
N PRO A 234 -12.70 -2.61 16.03
CA PRO A 234 -12.47 -3.89 15.38
C PRO A 234 -12.16 -3.71 13.90
N GLN A 235 -11.16 -4.43 13.37
CA GLN A 235 -10.71 -4.26 12.00
C GLN A 235 -10.01 -5.52 11.48
N GLN A 236 -10.00 -5.66 10.17
CA GLN A 236 -9.28 -6.68 9.41
C GLN A 236 -8.30 -6.03 8.43
N CYS A 237 -7.64 -6.84 7.59
CA CYS A 237 -6.82 -6.32 6.49
C CYS A 237 -7.66 -5.40 5.56
N CYS A 238 -7.02 -4.42 4.94
CA CYS A 238 -7.69 -3.50 3.99
C CYS A 238 -8.19 -4.18 2.71
N GLY A 239 -7.82 -5.44 2.46
CA GLY A 239 -8.21 -6.22 1.29
C GLY A 239 -7.24 -6.16 0.10
N MET A 240 -6.25 -5.27 0.11
CA MET A 240 -5.34 -5.10 -1.03
C MET A 240 -4.63 -6.40 -1.45
N PRO A 241 -4.08 -7.24 -0.54
CA PRO A 241 -3.37 -8.45 -0.97
C PRO A 241 -4.25 -9.45 -1.72
N TYR A 242 -5.53 -9.56 -1.36
CA TYR A 242 -6.49 -10.36 -2.12
C TYR A 242 -6.84 -9.71 -3.46
N LEU A 243 -7.08 -8.40 -3.46
CA LEU A 243 -7.40 -7.66 -4.68
C LEU A 243 -6.29 -7.75 -5.72
N ASP A 244 -5.03 -7.61 -5.29
CA ASP A 244 -3.85 -7.75 -6.15
C ASP A 244 -3.71 -9.16 -6.76
N GLY A 245 -4.16 -10.19 -6.05
CA GLY A 245 -4.23 -11.57 -6.54
C GLY A 245 -5.48 -11.87 -7.40
N GLY A 246 -6.38 -10.90 -7.61
CA GLY A 246 -7.64 -11.08 -8.33
C GLY A 246 -8.80 -11.62 -7.48
N GLY A 247 -8.62 -11.76 -6.16
CA GLY A 247 -9.62 -12.23 -5.20
C GLY A 247 -10.58 -11.11 -4.77
N VAL A 248 -11.43 -10.64 -5.70
CA VAL A 248 -12.35 -9.53 -5.46
C VAL A 248 -13.35 -9.84 -4.33
N GLU A 249 -13.88 -11.06 -4.28
CA GLU A 249 -14.87 -11.45 -3.28
C GLU A 249 -14.25 -11.58 -1.88
N GLU A 250 -13.01 -12.07 -1.78
CA GLU A 250 -12.25 -12.15 -0.53
C GLU A 250 -11.93 -10.73 -0.02
N ALA A 251 -11.48 -9.85 -0.91
CA ALA A 251 -11.23 -8.45 -0.60
C ALA A 251 -12.50 -7.75 -0.11
N ARG A 252 -13.64 -7.95 -0.82
CA ARG A 252 -14.93 -7.34 -0.48
C ARG A 252 -15.42 -7.74 0.91
N ARG A 253 -15.29 -9.01 1.30
CA ARG A 253 -15.66 -9.46 2.66
C ARG A 253 -14.91 -8.69 3.74
N GLN A 254 -13.59 -8.54 3.59
CA GLN A 254 -12.78 -7.77 4.53
C GLN A 254 -13.15 -6.27 4.53
N ILE A 255 -13.42 -5.72 3.35
CA ILE A 255 -13.86 -4.33 3.18
C ILE A 255 -15.18 -4.09 3.89
N ASP A 256 -16.19 -4.95 3.68
CA ASP A 256 -17.52 -4.81 4.26
C ASP A 256 -17.50 -4.86 5.80
N ASP A 257 -16.68 -5.72 6.39
CA ASP A 257 -16.49 -5.77 7.83
C ASP A 257 -15.84 -4.48 8.37
N ASN A 258 -14.81 -3.97 7.67
CA ASN A 258 -14.15 -2.72 8.02
C ASN A 258 -15.07 -1.51 7.82
N VAL A 259 -15.82 -1.43 6.72
CA VAL A 259 -16.78 -0.35 6.43
C VAL A 259 -17.84 -0.25 7.53
N ARG A 260 -18.36 -1.39 7.99
CA ARG A 260 -19.33 -1.44 9.10
C ARG A 260 -18.75 -0.89 10.39
N SER A 261 -17.56 -1.35 10.77
CA SER A 261 -16.89 -0.94 12.01
C SER A 261 -16.44 0.53 11.98
N LEU A 262 -15.76 0.93 10.92
CA LEU A 262 -15.24 2.30 10.79
C LEU A 262 -16.35 3.31 10.49
N GLY A 263 -17.41 2.91 9.80
CA GLY A 263 -18.60 3.76 9.61
C GLY A 263 -19.25 4.13 10.95
N ALA A 264 -19.25 3.22 11.93
CA ALA A 264 -19.70 3.54 13.28
C ALA A 264 -18.78 4.58 13.96
N ALA A 265 -17.46 4.42 13.82
CA ALA A 265 -16.50 5.39 14.37
C ALA A 265 -16.61 6.77 13.72
N VAL A 266 -16.89 6.85 12.40
CA VAL A 266 -17.12 8.11 11.69
C VAL A 266 -18.40 8.78 12.17
N ARG A 267 -19.49 8.04 12.39
CA ARG A 267 -20.74 8.59 12.98
C ARG A 267 -20.53 9.10 14.40
N ASP A 268 -19.58 8.53 15.16
CA ASP A 268 -19.13 9.06 16.45
C ASP A 268 -18.19 10.30 16.31
N GLY A 269 -18.04 10.86 15.12
CA GLY A 269 -17.28 12.09 14.87
C GLY A 269 -15.77 11.89 14.75
N ARG A 270 -15.26 10.64 14.62
CA ARG A 270 -13.84 10.36 14.48
C ARG A 270 -13.38 10.47 13.03
N GLN A 271 -12.16 10.95 12.84
CA GLN A 271 -11.41 10.73 11.60
C GLN A 271 -10.72 9.38 11.66
N ILE A 272 -10.48 8.76 10.50
CA ILE A 272 -9.74 7.51 10.43
C ILE A 272 -8.30 7.84 10.05
N VAL A 273 -7.34 7.37 10.85
CA VAL A 273 -5.90 7.60 10.62
C VAL A 273 -5.22 6.25 10.35
N VAL A 274 -4.42 6.21 9.28
CA VAL A 274 -3.83 4.97 8.76
C VAL A 274 -2.32 5.11 8.65
N PRO A 275 -1.52 4.37 9.44
CA PRO A 275 -0.05 4.36 9.33
C PRO A 275 0.43 3.40 8.23
N GLY A 276 -0.05 3.60 7.00
CA GLY A 276 0.34 2.73 5.89
C GLY A 276 -0.27 3.18 4.57
N PRO A 277 0.57 3.58 3.60
CA PRO A 277 0.15 4.22 2.35
C PRO A 277 -0.72 3.33 1.46
N THR A 278 -0.48 2.03 1.45
CA THR A 278 -1.29 1.07 0.68
C THR A 278 -2.70 0.95 1.24
N CYS A 279 -2.83 0.92 2.58
CA CYS A 279 -4.13 0.82 3.23
C CYS A 279 -4.91 2.14 3.12
N SER A 280 -4.26 3.30 3.31
CA SER A 280 -4.91 4.61 3.12
C SER A 280 -5.36 4.81 1.67
N TYR A 281 -4.54 4.38 0.68
CA TYR A 281 -4.93 4.36 -0.73
C TYR A 281 -6.16 3.47 -0.97
N MET A 282 -6.11 2.23 -0.46
CA MET A 282 -7.20 1.25 -0.62
C MET A 282 -8.52 1.78 -0.08
N MET A 283 -8.50 2.37 1.13
CA MET A 283 -9.69 2.91 1.79
C MET A 283 -10.26 4.12 1.04
N LYS A 284 -9.40 5.02 0.55
CA LYS A 284 -9.83 6.23 -0.17
C LYS A 284 -10.26 5.97 -1.60
N GLN A 285 -9.63 5.02 -2.30
CA GLN A 285 -9.76 4.89 -3.75
C GLN A 285 -10.47 3.62 -4.21
N GLU A 286 -10.33 2.51 -3.48
CA GLU A 286 -10.85 1.21 -3.94
C GLU A 286 -12.12 0.77 -3.17
N TRP A 287 -12.23 1.04 -1.86
CA TRP A 287 -13.42 0.67 -1.08
C TRP A 287 -14.71 1.26 -1.62
N PRO A 288 -14.79 2.55 -2.06
CA PRO A 288 -16.04 3.14 -2.54
C PRO A 288 -16.70 2.41 -3.72
N TRP A 289 -15.93 1.66 -4.50
CA TRP A 289 -16.52 0.91 -5.62
C TRP A 289 -16.61 -0.60 -5.37
N LEU A 290 -15.81 -1.15 -4.43
CA LEU A 290 -15.80 -2.58 -4.09
C LEU A 290 -16.84 -2.94 -3.03
N ALA A 291 -17.06 -2.09 -2.03
CA ALA A 291 -17.93 -2.38 -0.89
C ALA A 291 -19.37 -2.65 -1.31
N THR A 292 -20.06 -3.49 -0.53
CA THR A 292 -21.50 -3.74 -0.67
C THR A 292 -22.28 -2.48 -0.33
N ASP A 293 -21.96 -1.84 0.81
CA ASP A 293 -22.47 -0.53 1.20
C ASP A 293 -21.50 0.58 0.71
N ARG A 294 -21.72 1.03 -0.54
CA ARG A 294 -20.91 2.05 -1.19
C ARG A 294 -21.07 3.42 -0.55
N GLU A 295 -22.22 3.72 0.02
CA GLU A 295 -22.49 5.00 0.65
C GLU A 295 -21.65 5.17 1.92
N THR A 296 -21.75 4.21 2.85
CA THR A 296 -20.90 4.19 4.05
C THR A 296 -19.40 4.14 3.67
N ALA A 297 -19.03 3.38 2.64
CA ALA A 297 -17.64 3.31 2.18
C ALA A 297 -17.11 4.67 1.68
N ARG A 298 -17.94 5.49 1.00
CA ARG A 298 -17.57 6.86 0.60
C ARG A 298 -17.35 7.76 1.80
N VAL A 299 -18.27 7.72 2.77
CA VAL A 299 -18.13 8.50 4.01
C VAL A 299 -16.87 8.10 4.78
N VAL A 300 -16.55 6.80 4.86
CA VAL A 300 -15.30 6.30 5.45
C VAL A 300 -14.09 6.81 4.66
N ALA A 301 -14.13 6.76 3.32
CA ALA A 301 -13.04 7.23 2.46
C ALA A 301 -12.76 8.73 2.67
N GLU A 302 -13.80 9.57 2.71
CA GLU A 302 -13.70 11.03 2.93
C GLU A 302 -13.11 11.38 4.30
N ARG A 303 -13.37 10.56 5.31
CA ARG A 303 -12.86 10.73 6.69
C ARG A 303 -11.53 10.03 6.93
N THR A 304 -11.00 9.32 5.93
CA THR A 304 -9.69 8.64 6.02
C THR A 304 -8.55 9.60 5.70
N ARG A 305 -7.54 9.60 6.56
CA ARG A 305 -6.27 10.30 6.37
C ARG A 305 -5.12 9.32 6.54
N ASP A 306 -4.09 9.45 5.71
CA ASP A 306 -2.80 8.86 6.03
C ASP A 306 -2.25 9.51 7.30
N LEU A 307 -1.42 8.80 8.07
CA LEU A 307 -0.92 9.30 9.35
C LEU A 307 -0.20 10.66 9.21
N PHE A 308 0.66 10.80 8.22
CA PHE A 308 1.38 12.05 8.02
C PHE A 308 0.54 13.13 7.30
N GLU A 309 -0.48 12.75 6.56
CA GLU A 309 -1.51 13.70 6.09
C GLU A 309 -2.23 14.33 7.29
N TYR A 310 -2.58 13.52 8.29
CA TYR A 310 -3.24 14.00 9.51
C TYR A 310 -2.31 14.91 10.34
N LEU A 311 -1.06 14.48 10.57
CA LEU A 311 -0.09 15.28 11.33
C LEU A 311 0.27 16.61 10.64
N ALA A 312 0.44 16.59 9.32
CA ALA A 312 0.65 17.81 8.54
C ALA A 312 -0.56 18.76 8.60
N GLY A 313 -1.77 18.19 8.66
CA GLY A 313 -3.00 18.97 8.92
C GLY A 313 -2.96 19.65 10.28
N LEU A 314 -2.61 18.93 11.34
CA LEU A 314 -2.45 19.52 12.68
C LEU A 314 -1.40 20.64 12.68
N HIS A 315 -0.29 20.45 11.96
CA HIS A 315 0.74 21.49 11.83
C HIS A 315 0.20 22.75 11.14
N ALA A 316 -0.50 22.57 10.02
CA ALA A 316 -1.09 23.69 9.27
C ALA A 316 -2.12 24.48 10.09
N GLU A 317 -2.77 23.82 11.05
CA GLU A 317 -3.73 24.44 11.99
C GLU A 317 -3.06 25.00 13.26
N GLY A 318 -1.73 24.94 13.39
CA GLY A 318 -0.99 25.36 14.59
C GLY A 318 -1.23 24.47 15.82
N ARG A 319 -1.64 23.23 15.63
CA ARG A 319 -2.05 22.29 16.68
C ARG A 319 -1.06 21.13 16.89
N LEU A 320 0.00 21.07 16.08
CA LEU A 320 1.10 20.12 16.27
C LEU A 320 2.12 20.76 17.24
N ASP A 321 2.48 20.04 18.29
CA ASP A 321 3.63 20.41 19.12
C ASP A 321 4.91 20.31 18.27
N THR A 322 5.62 21.41 18.10
CA THR A 322 6.87 21.48 17.33
C THR A 322 8.11 21.55 18.23
N THR A 323 7.98 21.21 19.50
CA THR A 323 9.10 21.13 20.44
C THR A 323 9.77 19.77 20.36
N PHE A 324 10.89 19.68 19.69
CA PHE A 324 11.64 18.43 19.48
C PHE A 324 12.99 18.50 20.18
N PRO A 325 13.17 17.80 21.33
CA PRO A 325 14.45 17.80 22.05
C PRO A 325 15.56 17.02 21.35
N VAL A 326 15.23 16.16 20.38
CA VAL A 326 16.21 15.30 19.70
C VAL A 326 16.18 15.55 18.20
N ASN A 327 17.34 15.90 17.62
CA ASN A 327 17.50 16.00 16.17
C ASN A 327 17.80 14.60 15.60
N PRO A 328 17.03 14.10 14.62
CA PRO A 328 17.27 12.78 14.03
C PRO A 328 18.51 12.67 13.13
N GLY A 329 19.15 13.79 12.74
CA GLY A 329 20.28 13.81 11.82
C GLY A 329 19.86 13.68 10.35
N ARG A 330 20.70 13.04 9.53
CA ARG A 330 20.44 12.85 8.09
C ARG A 330 19.53 11.65 7.87
N VAL A 331 18.41 11.87 7.18
CA VAL A 331 17.40 10.86 6.89
C VAL A 331 17.26 10.68 5.39
N ALA A 332 17.56 9.50 4.86
CA ALA A 332 17.17 9.13 3.50
C ALA A 332 15.73 8.57 3.54
N TYR A 333 14.80 9.32 2.99
CA TYR A 333 13.38 8.97 2.99
C TYR A 333 12.94 8.47 1.61
N GLN A 334 12.62 7.18 1.50
CA GLN A 334 11.99 6.63 0.31
C GLN A 334 10.50 6.98 0.31
N LEU A 335 10.07 7.74 -0.71
CA LEU A 335 8.68 8.13 -0.89
C LEU A 335 7.86 6.99 -1.54
N PRO A 336 6.91 6.39 -0.81
CA PRO A 336 6.12 5.25 -1.32
C PRO A 336 5.24 5.60 -2.52
N CYS A 337 5.07 4.62 -3.42
CA CYS A 337 4.25 4.77 -4.63
C CYS A 337 2.78 5.12 -4.30
N HIS A 338 2.18 4.49 -3.28
CA HIS A 338 0.79 4.76 -2.92
C HIS A 338 0.56 6.11 -2.21
N LEU A 339 1.58 6.76 -1.64
CA LEU A 339 1.48 8.17 -1.24
C LEU A 339 1.49 9.08 -2.47
N ARG A 340 2.39 8.81 -3.42
CA ARG A 340 2.45 9.53 -4.70
C ARG A 340 1.15 9.36 -5.49
N ALA A 341 0.58 8.15 -5.52
CA ALA A 341 -0.69 7.87 -6.20
C ALA A 341 -1.89 8.60 -5.57
N GLN A 342 -1.79 9.00 -4.31
CA GLN A 342 -2.79 9.84 -3.62
C GLN A 342 -2.55 11.34 -3.81
N ASN A 343 -1.54 11.76 -4.55
CA ASN A 343 -1.13 13.16 -4.71
C ASN A 343 -0.88 13.90 -3.39
N MET A 344 -0.37 13.18 -2.38
CA MET A 344 -0.18 13.74 -1.04
C MET A 344 1.10 14.58 -0.89
N GLY A 345 1.99 14.56 -1.90
CA GLY A 345 3.30 15.20 -1.79
C GLY A 345 4.22 14.51 -0.78
N THR A 346 5.09 15.27 -0.13
CA THR A 346 6.18 14.81 0.74
C THR A 346 5.88 14.95 2.23
N LYS A 347 4.60 14.88 2.65
CA LYS A 347 4.15 15.21 4.02
C LYS A 347 4.97 14.56 5.13
N SER A 348 5.38 13.29 4.96
CA SER A 348 6.22 12.61 5.94
C SER A 348 7.61 13.25 6.06
N ALA A 349 8.22 13.60 4.92
CA ALA A 349 9.50 14.32 4.91
C ALA A 349 9.35 15.74 5.49
N ASP A 350 8.26 16.43 5.16
CA ASP A 350 8.03 17.80 5.62
C ASP A 350 7.84 17.86 7.14
N VAL A 351 7.08 16.93 7.72
CA VAL A 351 6.96 16.81 9.20
C VAL A 351 8.27 16.40 9.84
N LEU A 352 9.07 15.51 9.23
CA LEU A 352 10.39 15.18 9.75
C LEU A 352 11.35 16.38 9.73
N ARG A 353 11.29 17.25 8.72
CA ARG A 353 12.11 18.47 8.66
C ARG A 353 11.81 19.43 9.80
N LEU A 354 10.61 19.45 10.35
CA LEU A 354 10.27 20.26 11.53
C LEU A 354 11.11 19.88 12.75
N THR A 355 11.61 18.64 12.82
CA THR A 355 12.49 18.16 13.91
C THR A 355 13.95 18.63 13.80
N GLY A 356 14.29 19.38 12.75
CA GLY A 356 15.68 19.75 12.40
C GLY A 356 16.42 18.67 11.61
N ALA A 357 15.74 17.57 11.22
CA ALA A 357 16.34 16.53 10.39
C ALA A 357 16.70 17.04 8.98
N ASP A 358 17.85 16.64 8.47
CA ASP A 358 18.23 16.81 7.06
C ASP A 358 17.65 15.64 6.24
N VAL A 359 16.54 15.90 5.51
CA VAL A 359 15.77 14.85 4.83
C VAL A 359 16.02 14.88 3.33
N THR A 360 16.72 13.87 2.82
CA THR A 360 16.84 13.58 1.39
C THR A 360 15.67 12.70 0.95
N VAL A 361 14.81 13.20 0.06
CA VAL A 361 13.68 12.45 -0.51
C VAL A 361 14.14 11.66 -1.72
N ILE A 362 13.88 10.34 -1.72
CA ILE A 362 14.22 9.41 -2.81
C ILE A 362 12.94 8.89 -3.44
N GLU A 363 12.69 9.30 -4.69
CA GLU A 363 11.48 8.97 -5.47
C GLU A 363 11.72 7.78 -6.41
N ARG A 364 12.30 6.70 -5.91
CA ARG A 364 12.56 5.49 -6.69
C ARG A 364 11.61 4.36 -6.32
N CYS A 365 11.34 3.52 -7.30
CA CYS A 365 10.50 2.34 -7.15
C CYS A 365 11.18 1.29 -6.27
N SER A 366 10.46 0.75 -5.28
CA SER A 366 10.93 -0.39 -4.49
C SER A 366 10.65 -1.74 -5.17
N ALA A 367 9.79 -1.76 -6.20
CA ALA A 367 9.44 -2.94 -7.00
C ALA A 367 9.03 -4.19 -6.20
N VAL A 368 8.51 -4.02 -4.98
CA VAL A 368 8.07 -5.15 -4.15
C VAL A 368 6.56 -5.29 -4.13
N ASP A 369 5.88 -4.20 -4.30
CA ASP A 369 4.45 -3.93 -4.21
C ASP A 369 3.54 -5.13 -3.88
N GLY A 370 2.79 -5.01 -2.81
CA GLY A 370 1.81 -6.00 -2.38
C GLY A 370 2.41 -7.41 -2.24
N THR A 371 1.89 -8.32 -3.04
CA THR A 371 2.30 -9.73 -3.07
C THR A 371 3.25 -10.06 -4.22
N TRP A 372 3.34 -9.20 -5.25
CA TRP A 372 4.04 -9.46 -6.49
C TRP A 372 5.54 -9.76 -6.30
N GLY A 373 6.24 -8.90 -5.58
CA GLY A 373 7.67 -9.04 -5.36
C GLY A 373 8.07 -10.22 -4.44
N PHE A 374 7.11 -10.91 -3.82
CA PHE A 374 7.36 -12.12 -3.02
C PHE A 374 7.37 -13.39 -3.86
N LYS A 375 6.77 -13.34 -5.05
CA LYS A 375 6.64 -14.48 -5.94
C LYS A 375 7.99 -14.83 -6.58
N ARG A 376 8.31 -16.11 -6.65
CA ARG A 376 9.58 -16.62 -7.19
C ARG A 376 9.85 -16.13 -8.61
N GLU A 377 8.82 -16.10 -9.44
CA GLU A 377 8.90 -15.70 -10.86
C GLU A 377 9.26 -14.21 -11.05
N TYR A 378 9.07 -13.37 -10.02
CA TYR A 378 9.32 -11.92 -10.12
C TYR A 378 10.46 -11.42 -9.22
N TYR A 379 11.03 -12.29 -8.38
CA TYR A 379 12.04 -11.89 -7.40
C TYR A 379 13.24 -11.18 -8.02
N GLU A 380 13.87 -11.79 -9.03
CA GLU A 380 15.05 -11.23 -9.68
C GLU A 380 14.72 -9.92 -10.40
N LEU A 381 13.58 -9.87 -11.11
CA LEU A 381 13.11 -8.65 -11.75
C LEU A 381 12.84 -7.54 -10.72
N SER A 382 12.22 -7.88 -9.60
CA SER A 382 11.96 -6.95 -8.48
C SER A 382 13.27 -6.35 -7.95
N MET A 383 14.29 -7.18 -7.70
CA MET A 383 15.59 -6.70 -7.23
C MET A 383 16.29 -5.81 -8.26
N LYS A 384 16.24 -6.18 -9.54
CA LYS A 384 16.83 -5.37 -10.64
C LYS A 384 16.15 -4.02 -10.79
N VAL A 385 14.83 -3.96 -10.72
CA VAL A 385 14.06 -2.69 -10.82
C VAL A 385 14.33 -1.78 -9.61
N ALA A 386 14.58 -2.37 -8.43
CA ALA A 386 14.87 -1.61 -7.22
C ALA A 386 16.33 -1.13 -7.09
N GLU A 387 17.26 -1.58 -7.93
CA GLU A 387 18.69 -1.24 -7.79
C GLU A 387 18.98 0.28 -7.80
N PRO A 388 18.32 1.12 -8.62
CA PRO A 388 18.49 2.57 -8.52
C PRO A 388 18.11 3.13 -7.15
N LEU A 389 17.08 2.58 -6.48
CA LEU A 389 16.71 2.95 -5.12
C LEU A 389 17.84 2.61 -4.13
N PHE A 390 18.39 1.40 -4.21
CA PHE A 390 19.45 0.96 -3.31
C PHE A 390 20.69 1.81 -3.46
N ARG A 391 21.05 2.17 -4.69
CA ARG A 391 22.19 3.03 -5.00
C ARG A 391 22.00 4.43 -4.40
N GLU A 392 20.87 5.10 -4.64
CA GLU A 392 20.61 6.44 -4.13
C GLU A 392 20.58 6.49 -2.59
N VAL A 393 20.05 5.45 -1.93
CA VAL A 393 20.11 5.35 -0.46
C VAL A 393 21.55 5.26 0.04
N ARG A 394 22.40 4.45 -0.61
CA ARG A 394 23.83 4.35 -0.23
C ARG A 394 24.59 5.66 -0.47
N GLU A 395 24.33 6.34 -1.60
CA GLU A 395 24.94 7.62 -1.96
C GLU A 395 24.58 8.76 -0.99
N ALA A 396 23.36 8.75 -0.46
CA ALA A 396 22.90 9.74 0.52
C ALA A 396 23.64 9.64 1.87
N ARG A 397 24.33 8.54 2.17
CA ARG A 397 25.06 8.31 3.44
C ARG A 397 24.24 8.72 4.67
N PRO A 398 23.02 8.22 4.84
CA PRO A 398 22.14 8.68 5.88
C PRO A 398 22.53 8.12 7.25
N ASP A 399 22.17 8.83 8.31
CA ASP A 399 22.21 8.30 9.67
C ASP A 399 21.01 7.37 9.92
N ARG A 400 19.90 7.60 9.19
CA ARG A 400 18.67 6.79 9.22
C ARG A 400 18.07 6.64 7.83
N VAL A 401 17.53 5.46 7.55
CA VAL A 401 16.69 5.21 6.36
C VAL A 401 15.23 5.16 6.80
N ALA A 402 14.33 5.79 6.05
CA ALA A 402 12.92 5.86 6.39
C ALA A 402 12.02 5.55 5.20
N THR A 403 10.88 4.93 5.47
CA THR A 403 9.75 4.78 4.53
C THR A 403 8.46 4.48 5.29
N ASP A 404 7.31 5.00 4.83
CA ASP A 404 6.00 4.68 5.42
C ASP A 404 5.51 3.29 4.98
N CYS A 405 6.10 2.73 3.92
CA CYS A 405 5.69 1.43 3.39
C CYS A 405 6.53 0.29 3.97
N PRO A 406 5.96 -0.60 4.80
CA PRO A 406 6.73 -1.69 5.42
C PRO A 406 7.29 -2.68 4.39
N LEU A 407 6.62 -2.85 3.23
CA LEU A 407 7.11 -3.74 2.17
C LEU A 407 8.30 -3.10 1.44
N ALA A 408 8.24 -1.80 1.13
CA ALA A 408 9.41 -1.08 0.66
C ALA A 408 10.57 -1.14 1.68
N GLY A 409 10.24 -1.12 2.97
CA GLY A 409 11.20 -1.32 4.05
C GLY A 409 11.91 -2.67 3.99
N LEU A 410 11.19 -3.77 3.74
CA LEU A 410 11.79 -5.10 3.56
C LEU A 410 12.72 -5.14 2.34
N GLN A 411 12.32 -4.52 1.24
CA GLN A 411 13.13 -4.43 0.02
C GLN A 411 14.41 -3.63 0.25
N LEU A 412 14.30 -2.48 0.92
CA LEU A 412 15.45 -1.65 1.29
C LEU A 412 16.41 -2.41 2.20
N ALA A 413 15.90 -3.07 3.25
CA ALA A 413 16.72 -3.89 4.14
C ALA A 413 17.47 -4.98 3.37
N GLN A 414 16.81 -5.62 2.41
CA GLN A 414 17.40 -6.66 1.58
C GLN A 414 18.48 -6.12 0.63
N GLY A 415 18.24 -4.97 -0.01
CA GLY A 415 19.14 -4.43 -1.03
C GLY A 415 20.28 -3.56 -0.48
N THR A 416 20.10 -2.97 0.71
CA THR A 416 21.10 -2.04 1.30
C THR A 416 21.77 -2.59 2.55
N GLY A 417 21.22 -3.65 3.17
CA GLY A 417 21.65 -4.16 4.48
C GLY A 417 21.20 -3.29 5.66
N THR A 418 20.51 -2.16 5.42
CA THR A 418 20.04 -1.23 6.46
C THR A 418 18.54 -1.37 6.63
N ALA A 419 18.07 -1.69 7.83
CA ALA A 419 16.66 -1.77 8.15
C ALA A 419 16.04 -0.36 8.26
N PRO A 420 15.10 0.02 7.39
CA PRO A 420 14.44 1.31 7.48
C PRO A 420 13.48 1.36 8.67
N ARG A 421 13.21 2.58 9.12
CA ARG A 421 12.21 2.86 10.14
C ARG A 421 11.00 3.57 9.52
N HIS A 422 9.84 3.40 10.12
CA HIS A 422 8.70 4.22 9.74
C HIS A 422 8.95 5.67 10.22
N PRO A 423 8.63 6.72 9.44
CA PRO A 423 8.83 8.11 9.84
C PRO A 423 8.24 8.46 11.20
N ILE A 424 7.12 7.84 11.59
CA ILE A 424 6.49 8.06 12.91
C ILE A 424 7.37 7.60 14.08
N GLN A 425 8.22 6.59 13.89
CA GLN A 425 9.15 6.14 14.92
C GLN A 425 10.28 7.17 15.09
N ILE A 426 10.74 7.75 13.99
CA ILE A 426 11.74 8.84 14.00
C ILE A 426 11.15 10.09 14.68
N LEU A 427 9.89 10.42 14.36
CA LEU A 427 9.18 11.53 14.99
C LEU A 427 8.96 11.30 16.50
N ALA A 428 8.62 10.07 16.91
CA ALA A 428 8.51 9.72 18.33
C ALA A 428 9.83 9.91 19.06
N GLU A 429 10.96 9.46 18.48
CA GLU A 429 12.30 9.73 19.03
C GLU A 429 12.61 11.22 19.12
N ALA A 430 12.25 11.99 18.09
CA ALA A 430 12.46 13.45 18.10
C ALA A 430 11.72 14.14 19.25
N TYR A 431 10.55 13.60 19.65
CA TYR A 431 9.84 14.03 20.86
C TYR A 431 10.42 13.48 22.19
N GLY A 432 11.44 12.63 22.14
CA GLY A 432 11.94 11.92 23.33
C GLY A 432 10.99 10.83 23.82
N LEU A 433 10.04 10.36 22.98
CA LEU A 433 9.12 9.29 23.29
C LEU A 433 9.74 7.92 22.95
N PRO A 434 9.36 6.83 23.65
CA PRO A 434 9.75 5.50 23.25
C PRO A 434 9.24 5.19 21.83
N ALA A 435 10.13 4.70 20.98
CA ALA A 435 9.84 4.40 19.56
C ALA A 435 9.79 2.89 19.27
N ASP A 436 9.86 2.09 20.31
CA ASP A 436 9.82 0.62 20.33
C ASP A 436 8.40 0.05 20.44
#